data_e72c5b368e03483fc477e5728a65fc63
#
_entry.id   e72c5b368e03483fc477e5728a65fc63
#
_cell.length_a   1.000
_cell.length_b   1.000
_cell.length_c   1.000
_cell.angle_alpha   90.00
_cell.angle_beta   90.00
_cell.angle_gamma   90.00
#
_symmetry.space_group_name_H-M   'P 1'
#
loop_
_entity.id
_entity.type
_entity.pdbx_description
1 polymer ?
#
loop_
_entity_poly.entity_id
_entity_poly.type
_entity_poly.pdbx_seq_one_letter_code
_entity_poly.pdbx_strand_id
1 'polypeptide(L)'
;MDGFTDGISYKDLSSAMPYMFTDKPEHIEMLIDGGILDQVIDWFGYDIAIEQSGERYKVTLKASPSAMEFWALQYVKYAEITFPSSLRERIAQTLKDSLTKYRKVKL
;
A
#
# COMPACT_ATOMS: atom_id res chain seq x y z
N MET A 1 -8.28 23.14 14.31
CA MET A 1 -8.08 22.29 14.34
C MET A 1 -7.56 22.08 13.91
N ASP A 2 -7.30 22.01 14.18
CA ASP A 2 -6.90 21.38 13.92
C ASP A 2 -7.26 20.42 13.91
N GLY A 3 -7.73 20.77 14.25
CA GLY A 3 -8.65 19.87 14.34
C GLY A 3 -8.42 18.63 13.79
N PHE A 4 -8.08 18.64 12.74
CA PHE A 4 -7.70 17.42 12.13
C PHE A 4 -6.85 16.57 13.07
N THR A 5 -6.05 17.20 13.85
CA THR A 5 -5.18 16.45 14.75
C THR A 5 -5.81 16.20 16.09
N ASP A 6 -6.86 16.91 16.42
CA ASP A 6 -7.43 16.80 17.74
C ASP A 6 -8.23 15.51 17.86
N GLY A 7 -7.76 14.63 18.73
CA GLY A 7 -8.48 13.40 19.00
C GLY A 7 -8.37 12.34 17.93
N ILE A 8 -7.64 12.58 16.88
CA ILE A 8 -7.48 11.59 15.82
C ILE A 8 -6.13 10.92 16.00
N SER A 9 -6.16 9.63 16.30
CA SER A 9 -4.93 8.86 16.40
C SER A 9 -4.47 8.44 15.02
N TYR A 10 -3.21 8.09 14.93
CA TYR A 10 -2.66 7.56 13.70
C TYR A 10 -3.43 6.33 13.24
N LYS A 11 -3.79 5.48 14.16
CA LYS A 11 -4.51 4.26 13.84
C LYS A 11 -5.89 4.57 13.26
N ASP A 12 -6.57 5.55 13.84
CA ASP A 12 -7.87 5.96 13.32
C ASP A 12 -7.75 6.47 11.90
N LEU A 13 -6.72 7.25 11.65
CA LEU A 13 -6.49 7.78 10.32
C LEU A 13 -6.20 6.65 9.33
N SER A 14 -5.39 5.69 9.70
CA SER A 14 -5.09 4.55 8.84
C SER A 14 -6.34 3.77 8.50
N SER A 15 -7.19 3.53 9.50
CA SER A 15 -8.41 2.76 9.28
C SER A 15 -9.37 3.47 8.34
N ALA A 16 -9.36 4.80 8.36
CA ALA A 16 -10.27 5.58 7.54
C ALA A 16 -9.75 5.82 6.12
N MET A 17 -8.46 5.71 5.92
CA MET A 17 -7.86 6.06 4.63
C MET A 17 -8.48 5.38 3.43
N PRO A 18 -8.78 4.08 3.45
CA PRO A 18 -9.37 3.44 2.28
C PRO A 18 -10.68 4.07 1.85
N TYR A 19 -11.42 4.68 2.76
CA TYR A 19 -12.69 5.29 2.43
C TYR A 19 -12.54 6.67 1.79
N MET A 20 -11.34 7.21 1.77
CA MET A 20 -11.08 8.50 1.15
C MET A 20 -10.91 8.38 -0.36
N PHE A 21 -10.80 7.17 -0.87
CA PHE A 21 -10.61 6.93 -2.29
C PHE A 21 -11.93 6.48 -2.89
N THR A 22 -12.20 6.92 -4.10
CA THR A 22 -13.53 6.74 -4.70
C THR A 22 -13.60 5.59 -5.70
N ASP A 23 -12.48 5.04 -6.13
CA ASP A 23 -12.53 3.94 -7.08
C ASP A 23 -12.96 2.65 -6.39
N LYS A 24 -13.56 1.76 -7.18
CA LYS A 24 -14.14 0.54 -6.65
C LYS A 24 -13.08 -0.41 -6.13
N PRO A 25 -13.38 -1.14 -5.06
CA PRO A 25 -12.47 -2.19 -4.61
C PRO A 25 -12.28 -3.25 -5.69
N GLU A 26 -11.05 -3.70 -5.82
CA GLU A 26 -10.71 -4.74 -6.77
C GLU A 26 -9.84 -5.79 -6.08
N HIS A 27 -9.79 -6.95 -6.70
CA HIS A 27 -8.93 -8.03 -6.23
C HIS A 27 -7.48 -7.61 -6.41
N ILE A 28 -6.68 -7.70 -5.35
CA ILE A 28 -5.28 -7.31 -5.36
C ILE A 28 -4.46 -8.39 -4.70
N GLU A 29 -3.30 -8.67 -5.27
CA GLU A 29 -2.34 -9.61 -4.71
C GLU A 29 -1.00 -8.91 -4.55
N MET A 30 -0.33 -9.22 -3.45
CA MET A 30 0.99 -8.64 -3.21
C MET A 30 1.85 -9.62 -2.42
N LEU A 31 3.15 -9.40 -2.51
CA LEU A 31 4.13 -10.12 -1.70
C LEU A 31 4.70 -9.14 -0.69
N ILE A 32 4.75 -9.56 0.56
CA ILE A 32 5.25 -8.69 1.63
C ILE A 32 6.26 -9.43 2.49
N ASP A 33 7.13 -8.66 3.10
CA ASP A 33 7.97 -9.16 4.18
C ASP A 33 7.10 -9.31 5.43
N GLY A 34 7.33 -10.36 6.20
CA GLY A 34 6.48 -10.65 7.34
C GLY A 34 6.42 -9.54 8.38
N GLY A 35 7.46 -8.72 8.46
CA GLY A 35 7.53 -7.67 9.46
C GLY A 35 6.50 -6.57 9.30
N ILE A 36 5.85 -6.46 8.13
CA ILE A 36 4.85 -5.41 7.93
C ILE A 36 3.42 -5.93 7.88
N LEU A 37 3.21 -7.17 8.30
CA LEU A 37 1.86 -7.73 8.26
C LEU A 37 0.89 -6.92 9.10
N ASP A 38 1.35 -6.38 10.23
CA ASP A 38 0.50 -5.55 11.07
C ASP A 38 -0.01 -4.31 10.34
N GLN A 39 0.84 -3.70 9.51
CA GLN A 39 0.42 -2.54 8.75
C GLN A 39 -0.63 -2.89 7.71
N VAL A 40 -0.54 -4.08 7.13
CA VAL A 40 -1.57 -4.53 6.20
C VAL A 40 -2.91 -4.66 6.93
N ILE A 41 -2.90 -5.27 8.09
CA ILE A 41 -4.12 -5.47 8.86
C ILE A 41 -4.69 -4.14 9.32
N ASP A 42 -3.83 -3.22 9.76
CA ASP A 42 -4.28 -1.91 10.20
C ASP A 42 -4.98 -1.14 9.09
N TRP A 43 -4.49 -1.27 7.85
CA TRP A 43 -5.07 -0.53 6.73
C TRP A 43 -6.27 -1.23 6.12
N PHE A 44 -6.26 -2.55 6.04
CA PHE A 44 -7.24 -3.27 5.24
C PHE A 44 -8.08 -4.25 6.03
N GLY A 45 -7.80 -4.39 7.34
CA GLY A 45 -8.60 -5.25 8.20
C GLY A 45 -8.17 -6.70 8.12
N TYR A 46 -9.01 -7.55 8.71
CA TYR A 46 -8.69 -8.96 8.81
C TYR A 46 -9.27 -9.80 7.68
N ASP A 47 -10.05 -9.18 6.81
CA ASP A 47 -10.68 -9.92 5.70
C ASP A 47 -9.68 -10.01 4.55
N ILE A 48 -8.60 -10.71 4.80
CA ILE A 48 -7.53 -10.89 3.84
C ILE A 48 -7.09 -12.34 3.88
N ALA A 49 -6.55 -12.82 2.77
CA ALA A 49 -5.97 -14.16 2.71
C ALA A 49 -4.47 -14.05 2.72
N ILE A 50 -3.81 -14.82 3.57
CA ILE A 50 -2.37 -14.79 3.73
C ILE A 50 -1.83 -16.19 3.49
N GLU A 51 -0.81 -16.27 2.66
CA GLU A 51 -0.19 -17.53 2.31
C GLU A 51 1.32 -17.35 2.27
N GLN A 52 2.04 -18.25 2.91
CA GLN A 52 3.49 -18.16 2.89
C GLN A 52 4.03 -18.49 1.49
N SER A 53 4.96 -17.69 1.03
CA SER A 53 5.56 -17.85 -0.29
C SER A 53 7.06 -17.67 -0.14
N GLY A 54 7.77 -18.76 0.13
CA GLY A 54 9.19 -18.69 0.42
C GLY A 54 9.43 -17.93 1.69
N GLU A 55 10.24 -16.89 1.62
CA GLU A 55 10.53 -16.05 2.78
C GLU A 55 9.57 -14.88 2.93
N ARG A 56 8.62 -14.77 2.01
CA ARG A 56 7.66 -13.69 2.05
C ARG A 56 6.26 -14.26 2.18
N TYR A 57 5.28 -13.37 2.28
CA TYR A 57 3.89 -13.77 2.37
C TYR A 57 3.12 -13.19 1.20
N LYS A 58 2.29 -14.04 0.60
CA LYS A 58 1.37 -13.59 -0.44
C LYS A 58 0.09 -13.16 0.26
N VAL A 59 -0.31 -11.94 0.03
CA VAL A 59 -1.54 -11.39 0.61
C VAL A 59 -2.52 -11.11 -0.51
N THR A 60 -3.74 -11.60 -0.35
CA THR A 60 -4.81 -11.39 -1.31
C THR A 60 -5.93 -10.66 -0.59
N LEU A 61 -6.39 -9.57 -1.17
CA LEU A 61 -7.43 -8.77 -0.54
C LEU A 61 -8.20 -8.00 -1.60
N LYS A 62 -9.25 -7.33 -1.17
CA LYS A 62 -9.98 -6.39 -2.03
C LYS A 62 -9.76 -5.00 -1.49
N ALA A 63 -9.36 -4.10 -2.36
CA ALA A 63 -9.13 -2.72 -1.96
C ALA A 63 -9.21 -1.83 -3.19
N SER A 64 -9.45 -0.55 -2.95
CA SER A 64 -9.35 0.44 -4.00
C SER A 64 -7.93 0.44 -4.56
N PRO A 65 -7.76 0.36 -5.88
CA PRO A 65 -6.41 0.43 -6.44
C PRO A 65 -5.66 1.69 -6.06
N SER A 66 -6.35 2.81 -5.96
CA SER A 66 -5.69 4.06 -5.56
C SER A 66 -5.20 4.01 -4.12
N ALA A 67 -6.01 3.45 -3.22
CA ALA A 67 -5.59 3.28 -1.83
C ALA A 67 -4.40 2.34 -1.75
N MET A 68 -4.45 1.26 -2.52
CA MET A 68 -3.36 0.29 -2.52
C MET A 68 -2.08 0.89 -3.10
N GLU A 69 -2.21 1.70 -4.15
CA GLU A 69 -1.04 2.37 -4.71
C GLU A 69 -0.38 3.27 -3.68
N PHE A 70 -1.18 4.05 -2.96
CA PHE A 70 -0.66 4.93 -1.92
C PHE A 70 0.06 4.12 -0.85
N TRP A 71 -0.59 3.06 -0.37
CA TRP A 71 -0.01 2.21 0.66
C TRP A 71 1.27 1.54 0.19
N ALA A 72 1.26 1.00 -1.02
CA ALA A 72 2.40 0.26 -1.55
C ALA A 72 3.60 1.16 -1.74
N LEU A 73 3.39 2.41 -2.14
CA LEU A 73 4.49 3.35 -2.27
C LEU A 73 5.08 3.72 -0.92
N GLN A 74 4.22 3.79 0.10
CA GLN A 74 4.66 4.09 1.44
C GLN A 74 5.53 2.97 2.02
N TYR A 75 5.21 1.74 1.66
CA TYR A 75 5.92 0.56 2.16
C TYR A 75 6.68 -0.15 1.04
N VAL A 76 7.14 0.60 0.05
CA VAL A 76 7.73 0.02 -1.16
C VAL A 76 8.95 -0.85 -0.86
N LYS A 77 9.63 -0.58 0.23
CA LYS A 77 10.80 -1.36 0.60
C LYS A 77 10.42 -2.79 1.01
N TYR A 78 9.19 -2.99 1.43
CA TYR A 78 8.77 -4.26 2.04
C TYR A 78 7.62 -4.94 1.31
N ALA A 79 7.01 -4.27 0.35
CA ALA A 79 5.81 -4.80 -0.30
C ALA A 79 5.92 -4.63 -1.81
N GLU A 80 5.46 -5.66 -2.52
CA GLU A 80 5.47 -5.65 -3.97
C GLU A 80 4.10 -6.08 -4.47
N ILE A 81 3.43 -5.22 -5.24
CA ILE A 81 2.15 -5.56 -5.85
C ILE A 81 2.40 -6.47 -7.03
N THR A 82 1.74 -7.62 -7.04
CA THR A 82 1.90 -8.59 -8.12
C THR A 82 0.68 -8.65 -9.04
N PHE A 83 -0.49 -8.23 -8.56
CA PHE A 83 -1.71 -8.24 -9.35
C PHE A 83 -2.64 -7.14 -8.85
N PRO A 84 -3.33 -6.41 -9.72
CA PRO A 84 -3.33 -6.54 -11.18
C PRO A 84 -2.11 -5.88 -11.82
N SER A 85 -1.83 -6.28 -13.04
CA SER A 85 -0.63 -5.78 -13.72
C SER A 85 -0.70 -4.27 -13.96
N SER A 86 -1.89 -3.74 -14.18
CA SER A 86 -2.03 -2.29 -14.39
C SER A 86 -1.60 -1.50 -13.16
N LEU A 87 -1.95 -1.98 -11.98
CA LEU A 87 -1.53 -1.32 -10.75
C LEU A 87 -0.03 -1.47 -10.55
N ARG A 88 0.48 -2.67 -10.80
CA ARG A 88 1.92 -2.91 -10.70
C ARG A 88 2.70 -1.97 -11.61
N GLU A 89 2.23 -1.79 -12.83
CA GLU A 89 2.89 -0.92 -13.78
C GLU A 89 2.84 0.55 -13.38
N ARG A 90 1.70 0.97 -12.82
CA ARG A 90 1.58 2.34 -12.32
C ARG A 90 2.57 2.63 -11.21
N ILE A 91 2.71 1.69 -10.30
CA ILE A 91 3.66 1.84 -9.20
C ILE A 91 5.09 1.86 -9.74
N ALA A 92 5.39 0.96 -10.67
CA ALA A 92 6.72 0.91 -11.27
C ALA A 92 7.06 2.22 -11.98
N GLN A 93 6.08 2.81 -12.68
CA GLN A 93 6.32 4.08 -13.36
C GLN A 93 6.57 5.21 -12.37
N THR A 94 5.81 5.24 -11.29
CA THR A 94 6.02 6.24 -10.25
C THR A 94 7.41 6.11 -9.63
N LEU A 95 7.84 4.88 -9.39
CA LEU A 95 9.17 4.65 -8.83
C LEU A 95 10.26 5.10 -9.80
N LYS A 96 10.06 4.81 -11.08
CA LYS A 96 11.03 5.21 -12.10
C LYS A 96 11.13 6.72 -12.19
N ASP A 97 9.98 7.41 -12.20
CA ASP A 97 9.97 8.87 -12.26
C ASP A 97 10.62 9.47 -11.02
N SER A 98 10.35 8.88 -9.87
CA SER A 98 10.93 9.35 -8.61
C SER A 98 12.44 9.14 -8.60
N LEU A 99 12.89 7.99 -9.06
CA LEU A 99 14.32 7.70 -9.14
C LEU A 99 15.02 8.70 -10.05
N THR A 100 14.37 9.06 -11.16
CA THR A 100 14.94 10.03 -12.08
C THR A 100 15.15 11.37 -11.39
N LYS A 101 14.20 11.79 -10.55
CA LYS A 101 14.35 13.05 -9.81
C LYS A 101 15.57 13.03 -8.90
N TYR A 102 15.77 11.93 -8.21
CA TYR A 102 16.91 11.83 -7.30
C TYR A 102 18.22 11.76 -8.05
N ARG A 103 18.21 11.17 -9.22
CA ARG A 103 19.43 11.06 -10.03
C ARG A 103 19.84 12.34 -10.72
N LYS A 104 18.89 13.24 -10.91
CA LYS A 104 19.20 14.52 -11.55
C LYS A 104 19.98 15.45 -10.66
N VAL A 105 19.90 15.26 -9.36
CA VAL A 105 20.59 16.13 -8.43
C VAL A 105 22.06 15.80 -8.42
N LYS A 106 22.86 16.73 -8.83
CA LYS A 106 24.31 16.59 -8.81
C LYS A 106 24.87 17.35 -7.64
N LEU A 107 25.61 16.68 -6.84
CA LEU A 107 26.19 17.30 -5.66
C LEU A 107 27.66 17.55 -5.81
#